data_6a86efc62dcbd230bfef2bc2fbd54a3c
#
_entry.id   6a86efc62dcbd230bfef2bc2fbd54a3c
#
_cell.length_a   1.000
_cell.length_b   1.000
_cell.length_c   1.000
_cell.angle_alpha   90.00
_cell.angle_beta   90.00
_cell.angle_gamma   90.00
#
_symmetry.space_group_name_H-M   'P 1'
#
loop_
_entity.id
_entity.type
_entity.pdbx_description
1 polymer ?
#
loop_
_entity_poly.entity_id
_entity_poly.type
_entity_poly.pdbx_seq_one_letter_code
_entity_poly.pdbx_strand_id
1 'polypeptide(L)'
;MLSKLVLILDKRKELPAKYKKIIETNGVSVLCASSFETGLEILTEYEPDMVIVSDSLDMQPADAVKRLRMMSYPSRPCIVALSKSAELQDKLDVLDAGADDFLSEPIESDEFKARINAHLRRHFESMISEVTQLPDAKSALKILKRTIAQNKKWAAMLVKINE
;
A
#
# COMPACT_ATOMS: atom_id res chain seq x y z
N MET A 1 17.33 2.98 5.74
CA MET A 1 16.45 2.89 4.58
C MET A 1 15.03 2.68 5.09
N LEU A 2 14.08 3.52 4.70
CA LEU A 2 12.69 3.44 5.16
C LEU A 2 12.06 2.14 4.65
N SER A 3 11.59 1.29 5.56
CA SER A 3 10.91 0.04 5.22
C SER A 3 9.54 0.35 4.63
N LYS A 4 9.30 -0.02 3.39
CA LYS A 4 8.01 0.09 2.70
C LYS A 4 7.14 -1.10 3.05
N LEU A 5 5.85 -0.89 3.23
CA LEU A 5 4.90 -1.94 3.55
C LEU A 5 3.78 -1.99 2.51
N VAL A 6 3.61 -3.15 1.90
CA VAL A 6 2.54 -3.44 0.94
C VAL A 6 1.59 -4.45 1.55
N LEU A 7 0.30 -4.19 1.45
CA LEU A 7 -0.77 -5.13 1.80
C LEU A 7 -1.39 -5.68 0.51
N ILE A 8 -1.50 -7.00 0.39
CA ILE A 8 -2.21 -7.67 -0.71
C ILE A 8 -3.51 -8.27 -0.15
N LEU A 9 -4.63 -7.84 -0.70
CA LEU A 9 -5.96 -8.37 -0.42
C LEU A 9 -6.39 -9.29 -1.56
N ASP A 10 -6.29 -10.60 -1.35
CA ASP A 10 -6.61 -11.59 -2.37
C ASP A 10 -7.02 -12.91 -1.69
N LYS A 11 -8.20 -13.43 -2.04
CA LYS A 11 -8.74 -14.68 -1.50
C LYS A 11 -8.01 -15.92 -2.04
N ARG A 12 -7.34 -15.81 -3.18
CA ARG A 12 -6.56 -16.89 -3.79
C ARG A 12 -5.31 -17.17 -2.96
N LYS A 13 -4.89 -18.43 -2.87
CA LYS A 13 -3.72 -18.81 -2.06
C LYS A 13 -2.39 -18.63 -2.80
N GLU A 14 -2.36 -18.92 -4.09
CA GLU A 14 -1.12 -19.00 -4.87
C GLU A 14 -0.66 -17.64 -5.40
N LEU A 15 -1.59 -16.78 -5.84
CA LEU A 15 -1.27 -15.51 -6.46
C LEU A 15 -0.68 -14.49 -5.49
N PRO A 16 -1.21 -14.31 -4.26
CA PRO A 16 -0.55 -13.45 -3.28
C PRO A 16 0.89 -13.87 -2.99
N ALA A 17 1.17 -15.17 -2.91
CA ALA A 17 2.52 -15.68 -2.71
C ALA A 17 3.45 -15.37 -3.89
N LYS A 18 2.95 -15.48 -5.14
CA LYS A 18 3.68 -15.08 -6.34
C LYS A 18 4.00 -13.59 -6.33
N TYR A 19 3.00 -12.74 -6.12
CA TYR A 19 3.17 -11.28 -6.11
C TYR A 19 4.04 -10.81 -4.94
N LYS A 20 3.86 -11.39 -3.76
CA LYS A 20 4.74 -11.15 -2.62
C LYS A 20 6.20 -11.38 -2.99
N LYS A 21 6.53 -12.53 -3.60
CA LYS A 21 7.89 -12.87 -4.01
C LYS A 21 8.48 -11.90 -5.04
N ILE A 22 7.65 -11.34 -5.92
CA ILE A 22 8.06 -10.36 -6.92
C ILE A 22 8.35 -8.99 -6.28
N ILE A 23 7.52 -8.57 -5.32
CA ILE A 23 7.59 -7.25 -4.69
C ILE A 23 8.61 -7.24 -3.55
N GLU A 24 8.68 -8.32 -2.77
CA GLU A 24 9.49 -8.41 -1.54
C GLU A 24 10.98 -8.41 -1.91
N THR A 25 11.56 -7.25 -1.78
CA THR A 25 12.99 -6.98 -2.03
C THR A 25 13.57 -6.22 -0.82
N ASN A 26 14.85 -5.93 -0.83
CA ASN A 26 15.48 -5.15 0.24
C ASN A 26 14.74 -3.82 0.47
N GLY A 27 14.10 -3.70 1.63
CA GLY A 27 13.37 -2.50 2.06
C GLY A 27 11.87 -2.50 1.74
N VAL A 28 11.30 -3.56 1.13
CA VAL A 28 9.85 -3.72 0.96
C VAL A 28 9.40 -4.99 1.67
N SER A 29 8.44 -4.87 2.58
CA SER A 29 7.77 -5.99 3.27
C SER A 29 6.35 -6.14 2.74
N VAL A 30 5.84 -7.36 2.69
CA VAL A 30 4.51 -7.64 2.15
C VAL A 30 3.69 -8.45 3.16
N LEU A 31 2.50 -7.94 3.50
CA LEU A 31 1.47 -8.64 4.23
C LEU A 31 0.36 -9.08 3.26
N CYS A 32 -0.27 -10.20 3.55
CA CYS A 32 -1.37 -10.72 2.75
C CYS A 32 -2.58 -10.98 3.63
N ALA A 33 -3.77 -10.67 3.12
CA ALA A 33 -5.04 -11.01 3.76
C ALA A 33 -5.97 -11.66 2.72
N SER A 34 -6.69 -12.68 3.12
CA SER A 34 -7.61 -13.43 2.27
C SER A 34 -9.06 -12.93 2.36
N SER A 35 -9.34 -11.99 3.24
CA SER A 35 -10.63 -11.32 3.37
C SER A 35 -10.46 -9.81 3.50
N PHE A 36 -11.51 -9.09 3.18
CA PHE A 36 -11.53 -7.64 3.33
C PHE A 36 -11.44 -7.21 4.80
N GLU A 37 -12.09 -7.92 5.70
CA GLU A 37 -12.10 -7.67 7.14
C GLU A 37 -10.71 -7.77 7.74
N THR A 38 -10.02 -8.89 7.50
CA THR A 38 -8.61 -9.05 7.94
C THR A 38 -7.70 -7.97 7.32
N GLY A 39 -8.00 -7.59 6.08
CA GLY A 39 -7.28 -6.49 5.42
C GLY A 39 -7.47 -5.15 6.11
N LEU A 40 -8.67 -4.84 6.61
CA LEU A 40 -8.95 -3.62 7.38
C LEU A 40 -8.24 -3.62 8.74
N GLU A 41 -8.15 -4.74 9.42
CA GLU A 41 -7.38 -4.88 10.65
C GLU A 41 -5.91 -4.53 10.40
N ILE A 42 -5.32 -5.13 9.37
CA ILE A 42 -3.93 -4.85 8.96
C ILE A 42 -3.77 -3.38 8.53
N LEU A 43 -4.71 -2.83 7.77
CA LEU A 43 -4.69 -1.43 7.35
C LEU A 43 -4.62 -0.48 8.55
N THR A 44 -5.40 -0.76 9.59
CA THR A 44 -5.50 0.06 10.80
C THR A 44 -4.27 -0.08 11.70
N GLU A 45 -3.78 -1.30 11.87
CA GLU A 45 -2.67 -1.60 12.79
C GLU A 45 -1.31 -1.21 12.19
N TYR A 46 -1.08 -1.54 10.91
CA TYR A 46 0.24 -1.41 10.30
C TYR A 46 0.37 -0.21 9.36
N GLU A 47 -0.72 0.45 9.00
CA GLU A 47 -0.75 1.61 8.11
C GLU A 47 0.10 1.40 6.83
N PRO A 48 -0.21 0.43 5.96
CA PRO A 48 0.61 0.13 4.78
C PRO A 48 0.75 1.35 3.87
N ASP A 49 1.82 1.37 3.06
CA ASP A 49 2.07 2.43 2.08
C ASP A 49 1.32 2.19 0.78
N MET A 50 1.01 0.92 0.52
CA MET A 50 0.25 0.50 -0.64
C MET A 50 -0.68 -0.65 -0.28
N VAL A 51 -1.86 -0.65 -0.89
CA VAL A 51 -2.81 -1.77 -0.85
C VAL A 51 -3.05 -2.24 -2.27
N ILE A 52 -2.84 -3.52 -2.53
CA ILE A 52 -3.22 -4.17 -3.78
C ILE A 52 -4.51 -4.95 -3.49
N VAL A 53 -5.58 -4.61 -4.18
CA VAL A 53 -6.89 -5.24 -3.99
C VAL A 53 -7.28 -6.03 -5.22
N SER A 54 -7.55 -7.33 -5.02
CA SER A 54 -7.94 -8.25 -6.09
C SER A 54 -9.46 -8.34 -6.22
N ASP A 55 -9.93 -8.64 -7.44
CA ASP A 55 -11.32 -8.99 -7.75
C ASP A 55 -11.75 -10.35 -7.20
N SER A 56 -10.85 -11.09 -6.58
CA SER A 56 -11.15 -12.39 -5.95
C SER A 56 -11.88 -12.27 -4.60
N LEU A 57 -11.98 -11.08 -4.04
CA LEU A 57 -12.71 -10.84 -2.79
C LEU A 57 -14.22 -10.98 -3.00
N ASP A 58 -14.96 -11.30 -1.92
CA ASP A 58 -16.42 -11.46 -1.96
C ASP A 58 -17.15 -10.10 -2.03
N MET A 59 -16.62 -9.17 -2.80
CA MET A 59 -17.21 -7.85 -3.05
C MET A 59 -16.69 -7.26 -4.38
N GLN A 60 -17.44 -6.29 -4.92
CA GLN A 60 -17.01 -5.60 -6.12
C GLN A 60 -15.73 -4.79 -5.87
N PRO A 61 -14.75 -4.82 -6.78
CA PRO A 61 -13.48 -4.10 -6.60
C PRO A 61 -13.67 -2.60 -6.33
N ALA A 62 -14.60 -1.94 -6.99
CA ALA A 62 -14.91 -0.53 -6.77
C ALA A 62 -15.39 -0.25 -5.35
N ASP A 63 -16.26 -1.11 -4.80
CA ASP A 63 -16.74 -0.99 -3.42
C ASP A 63 -15.62 -1.21 -2.40
N ALA A 64 -14.74 -2.19 -2.66
CA ALA A 64 -13.56 -2.43 -1.84
C ALA A 64 -12.64 -1.20 -1.81
N VAL A 65 -12.36 -0.61 -2.97
CA VAL A 65 -11.52 0.60 -3.09
C VAL A 65 -12.16 1.77 -2.34
N LYS A 66 -13.45 2.02 -2.53
CA LYS A 66 -14.19 3.09 -1.85
C LYS A 66 -14.13 2.95 -0.34
N ARG A 67 -14.37 1.75 0.19
CA ARG A 67 -14.27 1.48 1.62
C ARG A 67 -12.85 1.64 2.15
N LEU A 68 -11.83 1.15 1.42
CA LEU A 68 -10.43 1.35 1.77
C LEU A 68 -10.08 2.84 1.87
N ARG A 69 -10.52 3.66 0.92
CA ARG A 69 -10.29 5.11 0.96
C ARG A 69 -10.91 5.78 2.18
N MET A 70 -12.14 5.40 2.52
CA MET A 70 -12.83 5.93 3.71
C MET A 70 -12.13 5.52 5.00
N MET A 71 -11.73 4.26 5.12
CA MET A 71 -11.14 3.70 6.34
C MET A 71 -9.66 4.04 6.52
N SER A 72 -8.94 4.37 5.44
CA SER A 72 -7.50 4.67 5.48
C SER A 72 -7.16 6.12 5.82
N TYR A 73 -8.16 6.98 6.04
CA TYR A 73 -7.88 8.37 6.44
C TYR A 73 -7.29 8.41 7.87
N PRO A 74 -6.24 9.18 8.10
CA PRO A 74 -5.54 10.13 7.23
C PRO A 74 -4.33 9.53 6.46
N SER A 75 -4.05 8.24 6.58
CA SER A 75 -2.81 7.62 6.09
C SER A 75 -2.72 7.56 4.55
N ARG A 76 -3.86 7.43 3.84
CA ARG A 76 -3.99 7.45 2.39
C ARG A 76 -2.93 6.61 1.63
N PRO A 77 -2.93 5.28 1.78
CA PRO A 77 -2.05 4.42 1.01
C PRO A 77 -2.32 4.52 -0.49
N CYS A 78 -1.34 4.22 -1.32
CA CYS A 78 -1.59 3.98 -2.74
C CYS A 78 -2.46 2.73 -2.89
N ILE A 79 -3.55 2.78 -3.65
CA ILE A 79 -4.44 1.64 -3.90
C ILE A 79 -4.33 1.23 -5.36
N VAL A 80 -3.91 -0.01 -5.59
CA VAL A 80 -3.83 -0.62 -6.92
C VAL A 80 -4.83 -1.77 -6.99
N ALA A 81 -5.75 -1.70 -7.95
CA ALA A 81 -6.68 -2.80 -8.20
C ALA A 81 -6.08 -3.81 -9.17
N LEU A 82 -6.34 -5.09 -8.90
CA LEU A 82 -5.90 -6.21 -9.72
C LEU A 82 -7.12 -7.05 -10.11
N SER A 83 -7.42 -7.18 -11.40
CA SER A 83 -8.62 -7.84 -11.88
C SER A 83 -8.35 -8.69 -13.11
N LYS A 84 -9.12 -9.77 -13.23
CA LYS A 84 -9.19 -10.56 -14.46
C LYS A 84 -10.06 -9.91 -15.53
N SER A 85 -10.95 -9.00 -15.14
CA SER A 85 -11.73 -8.25 -16.10
C SER A 85 -10.85 -7.30 -16.90
N ALA A 86 -11.02 -7.32 -18.21
CA ALA A 86 -10.42 -6.36 -19.13
C ALA A 86 -11.43 -5.31 -19.62
N GLU A 87 -12.64 -5.31 -19.05
CA GLU A 87 -13.72 -4.41 -19.47
C GLU A 87 -13.41 -2.96 -19.07
N LEU A 88 -13.66 -2.07 -19.99
CA LEU A 88 -13.39 -0.64 -19.77
C LEU A 88 -14.21 -0.09 -18.61
N GLN A 89 -15.48 -0.52 -18.48
CA GLN A 89 -16.37 -0.01 -17.43
C GLN A 89 -15.87 -0.40 -16.05
N ASP A 90 -15.47 -1.66 -15.83
CA ASP A 90 -14.90 -2.12 -14.55
C ASP A 90 -13.67 -1.31 -14.16
N LYS A 91 -12.82 -1.01 -15.14
CA LYS A 91 -11.63 -0.18 -14.92
C LYS A 91 -12.00 1.26 -14.54
N LEU A 92 -12.96 1.86 -15.22
CA LEU A 92 -13.43 3.23 -14.92
C LEU A 92 -14.05 3.29 -13.52
N ASP A 93 -14.93 2.35 -13.17
CA ASP A 93 -15.60 2.30 -11.87
C ASP A 93 -14.60 2.21 -10.71
N VAL A 94 -13.54 1.41 -10.88
CA VAL A 94 -12.48 1.24 -9.88
C VAL A 94 -11.63 2.50 -9.74
N LEU A 95 -11.27 3.14 -10.84
CA LEU A 95 -10.49 4.39 -10.82
C LEU A 95 -11.32 5.54 -10.23
N ASP A 96 -12.61 5.65 -10.59
CA ASP A 96 -13.53 6.65 -10.03
C ASP A 96 -13.79 6.42 -8.54
N ALA A 97 -13.75 5.17 -8.08
CA ALA A 97 -13.82 4.83 -6.66
C ALA A 97 -12.58 5.28 -5.88
N GLY A 98 -11.51 5.69 -6.57
CA GLY A 98 -10.30 6.26 -5.99
C GLY A 98 -9.08 5.34 -6.00
N ALA A 99 -9.03 4.32 -6.85
CA ALA A 99 -7.80 3.57 -7.09
C ALA A 99 -6.77 4.46 -7.81
N ASP A 100 -5.50 4.27 -7.50
CA ASP A 100 -4.38 4.98 -8.15
C ASP A 100 -3.94 4.28 -9.45
N ASP A 101 -4.23 2.99 -9.58
CA ASP A 101 -3.98 2.23 -10.80
C ASP A 101 -4.88 0.98 -10.87
N PHE A 102 -5.05 0.46 -12.07
CA PHE A 102 -5.77 -0.76 -12.38
C PHE A 102 -4.89 -1.67 -13.25
N LEU A 103 -4.68 -2.90 -12.80
CA LEU A 103 -3.87 -3.91 -13.47
C LEU A 103 -4.76 -5.08 -13.90
N SER A 104 -4.70 -5.44 -15.17
CA SER A 104 -5.43 -6.60 -15.70
C SER A 104 -4.59 -7.86 -15.60
N GLU A 105 -5.16 -8.94 -15.11
CA GLU A 105 -4.56 -10.28 -15.15
C GLU A 105 -4.91 -11.01 -16.46
N PRO A 106 -3.99 -11.79 -17.04
CA PRO A 106 -2.61 -12.04 -16.57
C PRO A 106 -1.69 -10.86 -16.81
N ILE A 107 -0.81 -10.56 -15.85
CA ILE A 107 0.21 -9.52 -15.99
C ILE A 107 1.61 -10.13 -15.90
N GLU A 108 2.50 -9.65 -16.75
CA GLU A 108 3.90 -10.04 -16.73
C GLU A 108 4.60 -9.55 -15.45
N SER A 109 5.48 -10.42 -14.89
CA SER A 109 6.13 -10.16 -13.60
C SER A 109 6.94 -8.85 -13.58
N ASP A 110 7.63 -8.55 -14.68
CA ASP A 110 8.46 -7.35 -14.79
C ASP A 110 7.60 -6.08 -14.91
N GLU A 111 6.49 -6.15 -15.65
CA GLU A 111 5.52 -5.04 -15.73
C GLU A 111 4.90 -4.79 -14.37
N PHE A 112 4.42 -5.82 -13.69
CA PHE A 112 3.85 -5.72 -12.35
C PHE A 112 4.85 -5.06 -11.38
N LYS A 113 6.08 -5.56 -11.33
CA LYS A 113 7.15 -5.02 -10.50
C LYS A 113 7.45 -3.56 -10.80
N ALA A 114 7.55 -3.21 -12.08
CA ALA A 114 7.85 -1.84 -12.51
C ALA A 114 6.75 -0.85 -12.08
N ARG A 115 5.48 -1.21 -12.25
CA ARG A 115 4.33 -0.38 -11.84
C ARG A 115 4.26 -0.20 -10.33
N ILE A 116 4.37 -1.30 -9.56
CA ILE A 116 4.37 -1.24 -8.09
C ILE A 116 5.50 -0.35 -7.57
N ASN A 117 6.71 -0.51 -8.10
CA ASN A 117 7.85 0.32 -7.71
C ASN A 117 7.66 1.80 -8.07
N ALA A 118 7.07 2.11 -9.22
CA ALA A 118 6.78 3.49 -9.63
C ALA A 118 5.78 4.16 -8.69
N HIS A 119 4.71 3.45 -8.30
CA HIS A 119 3.72 3.96 -7.34
C HIS A 119 4.31 4.12 -5.94
N LEU A 120 5.07 3.14 -5.45
CA LEU A 120 5.75 3.24 -4.16
C LEU A 120 6.74 4.41 -4.12
N ARG A 121 7.50 4.63 -5.20
CA ARG A 121 8.42 5.77 -5.28
C ARG A 121 7.67 7.10 -5.17
N ARG A 122 6.62 7.32 -5.98
CA ARG A 122 5.81 8.55 -5.95
C ARG A 122 5.17 8.78 -4.58
N HIS A 123 4.66 7.71 -3.95
CA HIS A 123 4.08 7.80 -2.62
C HIS A 123 5.11 8.26 -1.59
N PHE A 124 6.34 7.76 -1.65
CA PHE A 124 7.41 8.17 -0.75
C PHE A 124 7.93 9.58 -1.03
N GLU A 125 8.05 9.97 -2.29
CA GLU A 125 8.43 11.33 -2.68
C GLU A 125 7.42 12.36 -2.14
N SER A 126 6.12 12.05 -2.15
CA SER A 126 5.08 12.93 -1.60
C SER A 126 5.10 13.07 -0.07
N MET A 127 5.78 12.18 0.65
CA MET A 127 5.93 12.22 2.11
C MET A 127 7.11 13.07 2.58
N ILE A 128 7.97 13.50 1.66
CA ILE A 128 9.20 14.24 1.97
C ILE A 128 8.98 15.72 1.66
N SER A 129 9.27 16.57 2.62
CA SER A 129 9.25 18.02 2.44
C SER A 129 10.28 18.44 1.39
N GLU A 130 9.87 19.19 0.38
CA GLU A 130 10.77 19.72 -0.65
C GLU A 130 11.84 20.65 -0.07
N VAL A 131 11.52 21.33 1.02
CA VAL A 131 12.42 22.32 1.65
C VAL A 131 13.45 21.64 2.55
N THR A 132 12.99 20.73 3.44
CA THR A 132 13.87 20.15 4.46
C THR A 132 14.47 18.79 4.05
N GLN A 133 13.94 18.17 2.99
CA GLN A 133 14.27 16.80 2.55
C GLN A 133 14.04 15.75 3.65
N LEU A 134 13.23 16.08 4.66
CA LEU A 134 12.84 15.21 5.76
C LEU A 134 11.38 14.78 5.62
N PRO A 135 11.00 13.63 6.17
CA PRO A 135 9.61 13.22 6.25
C PRO A 135 8.77 14.25 7.02
N ASP A 136 7.54 14.48 6.59
CA ASP A 136 6.60 15.28 7.37
C ASP A 136 6.31 14.61 8.74
N ALA A 137 5.71 15.35 9.67
CA ALA A 137 5.47 14.89 11.04
C ALA A 137 4.66 13.58 11.08
N LYS A 138 3.71 13.41 10.17
CA LYS A 138 2.85 12.24 10.07
C LYS A 138 3.63 11.02 9.57
N SER A 139 4.42 11.18 8.54
CA SER A 139 5.29 10.15 7.99
C SER A 139 6.37 9.75 9.00
N ALA A 140 6.93 10.71 9.73
CA ALA A 140 7.90 10.45 10.80
C ALA A 140 7.28 9.60 11.92
N LEU A 141 6.05 9.89 12.36
CA LEU A 141 5.34 9.07 13.35
C LEU A 141 5.06 7.65 12.85
N LYS A 142 4.65 7.50 11.60
CA LYS A 142 4.42 6.18 10.98
C LYS A 142 5.71 5.34 10.94
N ILE A 143 6.83 5.96 10.58
CA ILE A 143 8.15 5.33 10.58
C ILE A 143 8.53 4.89 11.99
N LEU A 144 8.33 5.77 12.97
CA LEU A 144 8.64 5.49 14.37
C LEU A 144 7.83 4.31 14.91
N LYS A 145 6.51 4.30 14.70
CA LYS A 145 5.62 3.18 15.09
C LYS A 145 6.12 1.85 14.52
N ARG A 146 6.45 1.81 13.22
CA ARG A 146 6.97 0.59 12.57
C ARG A 146 8.32 0.16 13.13
N THR A 147 9.21 1.11 13.42
CA THR A 147 10.53 0.81 13.98
C THR A 147 10.42 0.21 15.38
N ILE A 148 9.50 0.73 16.20
CA ILE A 148 9.20 0.19 17.54
C ILE A 148 8.65 -1.24 17.42
N ALA A 149 7.68 -1.47 16.53
CA ALA A 149 7.05 -2.78 16.34
C ALA A 149 8.04 -3.87 15.87
N GLN A 150 9.13 -3.50 15.20
CA GLN A 150 10.17 -4.44 14.73
C GLN A 150 11.16 -4.87 15.82
N ASN A 151 11.00 -4.45 17.07
CA ASN A 151 11.91 -4.76 18.18
C ASN A 151 13.41 -4.47 17.89
N LYS A 152 13.72 -3.59 16.97
CA LYS A 152 15.09 -3.15 16.69
C LYS A 152 15.52 -2.12 17.72
N LYS A 153 16.82 -2.10 18.06
CA LYS A 153 17.38 -1.01 18.89
C LYS A 153 17.17 0.32 18.16
N TRP A 154 16.53 1.26 18.82
CA TRP A 154 16.26 2.61 18.30
C TRP A 154 16.47 3.66 19.39
N ALA A 155 16.73 4.87 18.97
CA ALA A 155 16.73 6.04 19.81
C ALA A 155 16.01 7.17 19.07
N ALA A 156 15.29 8.00 19.79
CA ALA A 156 14.64 9.18 19.25
C ALA A 156 15.09 10.41 20.02
N MET A 157 15.28 11.53 19.32
CA MET A 157 15.58 12.82 19.89
C MET A 157 14.58 13.84 19.34
N LEU A 158 13.90 14.55 20.24
CA LEU A 158 13.06 15.68 19.89
C LEU A 158 13.83 16.97 20.10
N VAL A 159 14.00 17.75 19.05
CA VAL A 159 14.64 19.08 19.11
C VAL A 159 13.57 20.12 18.79
N LYS A 160 13.36 21.05 19.73
CA LYS A 160 12.53 22.23 19.53
C LYS A 160 13.42 23.44 19.30
N ILE A 161 13.25 24.08 18.15
CA ILE A 161 13.90 25.37 17.87
C ILE A 161 12.94 26.45 18.38
N ASN A 162 13.39 27.25 19.34
CA ASN A 162 12.68 28.44 19.78
C ASN A 162 13.25 29.63 19.00
N GLU A 163 12.38 30.46 18.45
CA GLU A 163 12.72 31.77 17.89
C GLU A 163 13.06 32.74 19.01
#